data_39fed1b02b077abd0aa910a50e9b0120
#
_entry.id   39fed1b02b077abd0aa910a50e9b0120
#
_cell.length_a   1.000
_cell.length_b   1.000
_cell.length_c   1.000
_cell.angle_alpha   90.00
_cell.angle_beta   90.00
_cell.angle_gamma   90.00
#
_symmetry.space_group_name_H-M   'P 1'
#
loop_
_entity.id
_entity.type
_entity.pdbx_description
1 polymer ?
#
loop_
_entity_poly.entity_id
_entity_poly.type
_entity_poly.pdbx_seq_one_letter_code
_entity_poly.pdbx_strand_id
1 'polypeptide(L)'
;SSSTTTYSMAPAKRSRALRYYKLGETPAYYITAWYNLLSGKWEFGKVHATETTVEGVTVELTTNGRHANYEMKLSGFDLDTSANKVYGVVLTTADGSEYGLHHVTNIWRGTELGFNTDETYLASIIGKTVTQITYYTADGVYVLPVNVAL
;
A
#
# COMPACT_ATOMS: atom_id res chain seq x y z
N SER A 1 -28.52 -23.44 6.23
CA SER A 1 -28.57 -22.67 5.01
C SER A 1 -27.23 -22.09 4.65
N SER A 2 -26.82 -22.30 3.44
CA SER A 2 -25.62 -21.67 2.93
C SER A 2 -25.92 -20.23 2.53
N SER A 3 -25.25 -19.28 3.10
CA SER A 3 -25.29 -17.93 2.60
C SER A 3 -24.16 -17.71 1.61
N THR A 4 -24.49 -17.24 0.44
CA THR A 4 -23.49 -16.86 -0.55
C THR A 4 -23.02 -15.45 -0.21
N THR A 5 -21.74 -15.31 0.04
CA THR A 5 -21.09 -14.02 0.23
C THR A 5 -20.44 -13.61 -1.09
N THR A 6 -20.85 -12.47 -1.60
CA THR A 6 -20.28 -11.89 -2.81
C THR A 6 -19.30 -10.82 -2.44
N TYR A 7 -18.12 -10.89 -3.02
CA TYR A 7 -17.06 -9.90 -2.85
C TYR A 7 -16.83 -9.16 -4.15
N SER A 8 -16.58 -7.86 -4.06
CA SER A 8 -16.03 -7.12 -5.18
C SER A 8 -14.52 -7.01 -5.02
N MET A 9 -13.85 -6.93 -6.13
CA MET A 9 -12.41 -6.75 -6.19
C MET A 9 -12.11 -5.34 -6.67
N ALA A 10 -11.30 -4.62 -5.91
CA ALA A 10 -10.81 -3.31 -6.29
C ALA A 10 -9.30 -3.38 -6.49
N PRO A 11 -8.82 -3.56 -7.73
CA PRO A 11 -7.38 -3.59 -7.97
C PRO A 11 -6.80 -2.19 -7.81
N ALA A 12 -5.67 -2.10 -7.14
CA ALA A 12 -4.83 -0.92 -7.23
C ALA A 12 -4.22 -0.92 -8.64
N LYS A 13 -4.41 0.15 -9.39
CA LYS A 13 -3.95 0.24 -10.78
C LYS A 13 -2.46 -0.02 -10.88
N ARG A 14 -2.08 -0.91 -11.80
CA ARG A 14 -0.68 -1.30 -12.06
C ARG A 14 0.04 -1.83 -10.83
N SER A 15 -0.71 -2.36 -9.88
CA SER A 15 -0.22 -2.96 -8.66
C SER A 15 -0.46 -4.47 -8.70
N ARG A 16 0.32 -5.20 -7.92
CA ARG A 16 0.10 -6.63 -7.69
C ARG A 16 -0.80 -6.89 -6.49
N ALA A 17 -1.19 -5.84 -5.77
CA ALA A 17 -2.10 -5.91 -4.64
C ALA A 17 -3.53 -5.69 -5.12
N LEU A 18 -4.43 -6.51 -4.64
CA LEU A 18 -5.86 -6.43 -4.90
C LEU A 18 -6.59 -6.35 -3.57
N ARG A 19 -7.71 -5.61 -3.56
CA ARG A 19 -8.58 -5.53 -2.38
C ARG A 19 -9.90 -6.22 -2.68
N TYR A 20 -10.37 -6.99 -1.71
CA TYR A 20 -11.67 -7.63 -1.75
C TYR A 20 -12.51 -7.14 -0.59
N TYR A 21 -13.79 -6.91 -0.83
CA TYR A 21 -14.74 -6.57 0.22
C TYR A 21 -16.12 -7.13 -0.09
N LYS A 22 -16.93 -7.28 0.93
CA LYS A 22 -18.27 -7.80 0.81
C LYS A 22 -19.19 -6.77 0.16
N LEU A 23 -19.93 -7.15 -0.90
CA LEU A 23 -20.86 -6.28 -1.58
C LEU A 23 -22.11 -6.01 -0.73
N GLY A 24 -22.62 -4.78 -0.83
CA GLY A 24 -23.89 -4.40 -0.22
C GLY A 24 -23.86 -4.15 1.28
N GLU A 25 -22.68 -4.24 1.90
CA GLU A 25 -22.50 -3.99 3.32
C GLU A 25 -21.23 -3.17 3.55
N THR A 26 -21.18 -2.45 4.68
CA THR A 26 -19.93 -1.88 5.15
C THR A 26 -19.03 -3.04 5.61
N PRO A 27 -17.91 -3.30 4.97
CA PRO A 27 -17.07 -4.44 5.31
C PRO A 27 -16.38 -4.22 6.65
N ALA A 28 -16.32 -5.28 7.48
CA ALA A 28 -15.48 -5.27 8.68
C ALA A 28 -14.02 -5.50 8.35
N TYR A 29 -13.75 -6.18 7.23
CA TYR A 29 -12.40 -6.52 6.79
C TYR A 29 -12.26 -6.39 5.29
N TYR A 30 -11.06 -6.00 4.86
CA TYR A 30 -10.60 -6.19 3.49
C TYR A 30 -9.72 -7.44 3.45
N ILE A 31 -9.72 -8.09 2.32
CA ILE A 31 -8.73 -9.11 2.01
C ILE A 31 -7.82 -8.53 0.93
N THR A 32 -6.54 -8.41 1.24
CA THR A 32 -5.53 -8.05 0.25
C THR A 32 -4.94 -9.32 -0.33
N ALA A 33 -4.71 -9.32 -1.64
CA ALA A 33 -4.08 -10.44 -2.31
C ALA A 33 -2.94 -9.92 -3.18
N TRP A 34 -1.81 -10.62 -3.17
CA TRP A 34 -0.67 -10.29 -4.02
C TRP A 34 0.05 -11.56 -4.45
N TYR A 35 0.67 -11.48 -5.61
CA TYR A 35 1.47 -12.59 -6.12
C TYR A 35 2.90 -12.45 -5.62
N ASN A 36 3.36 -13.43 -4.86
CA ASN A 36 4.73 -13.46 -4.36
C ASN A 36 5.64 -14.10 -5.40
N LEU A 37 6.52 -13.30 -6.00
CA LEU A 37 7.43 -13.77 -7.04
C LEU A 37 8.47 -14.77 -6.54
N LEU A 38 8.82 -14.71 -5.26
CA LEU A 38 9.80 -15.64 -4.69
C LEU A 38 9.19 -17.02 -4.45
N SER A 39 7.99 -17.07 -3.90
CA SER A 39 7.29 -18.33 -3.62
C SER A 39 6.52 -18.86 -4.84
N GLY A 40 6.22 -18.01 -5.82
CA GLY A 40 5.38 -18.37 -6.96
C GLY A 40 3.92 -18.61 -6.58
N LYS A 41 3.45 -18.03 -5.49
CA LYS A 41 2.11 -18.25 -4.97
C LYS A 41 1.41 -16.93 -4.68
N TRP A 42 0.09 -16.96 -4.73
CA TRP A 42 -0.75 -15.91 -4.18
C TRP A 42 -0.73 -15.96 -2.66
N GLU A 43 -0.52 -14.83 -2.05
CA GLU A 43 -0.59 -14.63 -0.62
C GLU A 43 -1.72 -13.67 -0.28
N PHE A 44 -2.28 -13.83 0.92
CA PHE A 44 -3.46 -13.07 1.35
C PHE A 44 -3.21 -12.47 2.72
N GLY A 45 -3.76 -11.27 2.91
CA GLY A 45 -3.78 -10.60 4.20
C GLY A 45 -5.19 -10.19 4.56
N LYS A 46 -5.56 -10.38 5.82
CA LYS A 46 -6.82 -9.92 6.37
C LYS A 46 -6.61 -8.58 7.07
N VAL A 47 -7.18 -7.54 6.51
CA VAL A 47 -7.02 -6.16 6.97
C VAL A 47 -8.32 -5.70 7.62
N HIS A 48 -8.26 -5.23 8.86
CA HIS A 48 -9.43 -4.63 9.49
C HIS A 48 -9.83 -3.36 8.73
N ALA A 49 -11.11 -3.19 8.45
CA ALA A 49 -11.59 -2.10 7.58
C ALA A 49 -11.69 -0.74 8.27
N THR A 50 -11.39 -0.65 9.56
CA THR A 50 -11.33 0.62 10.26
C THR A 50 -10.29 1.53 9.60
N GLU A 51 -10.73 2.69 9.13
CA GLU A 51 -9.88 3.65 8.45
C GLU A 51 -9.53 4.80 9.39
N THR A 52 -8.25 5.13 9.46
CA THR A 52 -7.74 6.24 10.25
C THR A 52 -6.93 7.15 9.34
N THR A 53 -7.31 8.43 9.28
CA THR A 53 -6.53 9.44 8.56
C THR A 53 -5.53 10.06 9.52
N VAL A 54 -4.26 10.07 9.12
CA VAL A 54 -3.16 10.65 9.88
C VAL A 54 -2.69 11.91 9.17
N GLU A 55 -3.00 13.05 9.75
CA GLU A 55 -2.60 14.36 9.22
C GLU A 55 -1.19 14.76 9.67
N GLY A 56 -0.58 15.70 8.95
CA GLY A 56 0.70 16.29 9.35
C GLY A 56 1.91 15.40 9.05
N VAL A 57 1.75 14.38 8.25
CA VAL A 57 2.88 13.53 7.84
C VAL A 57 3.73 14.26 6.82
N THR A 58 5.03 14.28 7.03
CA THR A 58 6.01 14.80 6.09
C THR A 58 6.86 13.66 5.52
N VAL A 59 7.32 13.84 4.30
CA VAL A 59 8.11 12.83 3.60
C VAL A 59 9.42 13.44 3.12
N GLU A 60 10.52 12.81 3.50
CA GLU A 60 11.84 13.09 2.94
C GLU A 60 12.12 12.07 1.83
N LEU A 61 12.27 12.57 0.61
CA LEU A 61 12.52 11.75 -0.58
C LEU A 61 14.01 11.72 -0.88
N THR A 62 14.55 10.51 -1.01
CA THR A 62 15.90 10.27 -1.51
C THR A 62 15.81 9.50 -2.82
N THR A 63 16.48 9.98 -3.85
CA THR A 63 16.64 9.30 -5.13
C THR A 63 18.00 8.63 -5.20
N ASN A 64 18.08 7.51 -5.89
CA ASN A 64 19.30 6.68 -5.96
C ASN A 64 19.80 6.26 -4.57
N GLY A 65 18.87 5.85 -3.73
CA GLY A 65 19.17 5.36 -2.40
C GLY A 65 19.94 4.04 -2.41
N ARG A 66 20.31 3.58 -1.22
CA ARG A 66 21.12 2.39 -1.03
C ARG A 66 20.41 1.10 -1.46
N HIS A 67 19.09 1.04 -1.20
CA HIS A 67 18.32 -0.18 -1.40
C HIS A 67 17.27 -0.08 -2.51
N ALA A 68 16.91 1.15 -2.89
CA ALA A 68 15.94 1.43 -3.92
C ALA A 68 16.25 2.77 -4.58
N ASN A 69 15.82 2.95 -5.83
CA ASN A 69 16.06 4.23 -6.51
C ASN A 69 15.13 5.36 -6.03
N TYR A 70 14.05 5.03 -5.33
CA TYR A 70 13.24 5.97 -4.56
C TYR A 70 13.10 5.46 -3.13
N GLU A 71 13.51 6.26 -2.18
CA GLU A 71 13.34 5.98 -0.77
C GLU A 71 12.62 7.15 -0.10
N MET A 72 11.54 6.85 0.60
CA MET A 72 10.75 7.83 1.34
C MET A 72 10.85 7.55 2.83
N LYS A 73 11.24 8.56 3.60
CA LYS A 73 11.22 8.49 5.06
C LYS A 73 10.10 9.38 5.57
N LEU A 74 9.16 8.78 6.27
CA LEU A 74 8.01 9.49 6.82
C LEU A 74 8.32 9.99 8.23
N SER A 75 7.84 11.18 8.54
CA SER A 75 7.86 11.76 9.88
C SER A 75 6.45 12.19 10.26
N GLY A 76 6.10 12.07 11.54
CA GLY A 76 4.74 12.33 12.02
C GLY A 76 3.80 11.12 11.92
N PHE A 77 4.33 9.98 11.55
CA PHE A 77 3.63 8.71 11.56
C PHE A 77 4.57 7.62 12.04
N ASP A 78 4.14 6.90 13.05
CA ASP A 78 4.88 5.78 13.59
C ASP A 78 3.98 4.55 13.60
N LEU A 79 4.41 3.52 12.90
CA LEU A 79 3.73 2.24 12.83
C LEU A 79 4.65 1.16 13.38
N ASP A 80 4.25 0.55 14.48
CA ASP A 80 4.97 -0.59 15.03
C ASP A 80 4.75 -1.82 14.16
N THR A 81 5.66 -2.04 13.23
CA THR A 81 5.59 -3.18 12.31
C THR A 81 5.87 -4.52 12.98
N SER A 82 6.36 -4.53 14.23
CA SER A 82 6.50 -5.76 15.01
C SER A 82 5.18 -6.19 15.64
N ALA A 83 4.34 -5.23 16.02
CA ALA A 83 3.01 -5.48 16.57
C ALA A 83 1.93 -5.54 15.50
N ASN A 84 2.07 -4.70 14.46
CA ASN A 84 1.11 -4.56 13.36
C ASN A 84 1.68 -5.13 12.07
N LYS A 85 1.09 -6.20 11.60
CA LYS A 85 1.48 -6.73 10.29
C LYS A 85 0.95 -5.85 9.18
N VAL A 86 1.85 -5.36 8.33
CA VAL A 86 1.52 -4.60 7.13
C VAL A 86 1.41 -5.55 5.96
N TYR A 87 0.26 -5.55 5.30
CA TYR A 87 0.00 -6.43 4.15
C TYR A 87 0.23 -5.74 2.82
N GLY A 88 0.18 -4.42 2.80
CA GLY A 88 0.42 -3.66 1.60
C GLY A 88 0.44 -2.17 1.86
N VAL A 89 1.08 -1.47 0.95
CA VAL A 89 1.12 -0.01 0.92
C VAL A 89 0.72 0.44 -0.46
N VAL A 90 -0.15 1.42 -0.56
CA VAL A 90 -0.60 1.97 -1.84
C VAL A 90 -0.24 3.44 -1.91
N LEU A 91 0.44 3.83 -2.98
CA LEU A 91 0.71 5.22 -3.30
C LEU A 91 -0.38 5.72 -4.25
N THR A 92 -1.05 6.80 -3.89
CA THR A 92 -2.03 7.45 -4.74
C THR A 92 -1.43 8.76 -5.26
N THR A 93 -1.54 8.99 -6.55
CA THR A 93 -1.01 10.19 -7.19
C THR A 93 -2.11 11.20 -7.48
N ALA A 94 -1.71 12.44 -7.79
CA ALA A 94 -2.65 13.54 -8.03
C ALA A 94 -3.62 13.29 -9.18
N ASP A 95 -3.24 12.46 -10.16
CA ASP A 95 -4.11 12.07 -11.27
C ASP A 95 -5.07 10.91 -10.93
N GLY A 96 -5.06 10.46 -9.68
CA GLY A 96 -5.92 9.37 -9.21
C GLY A 96 -5.39 7.96 -9.48
N SER A 97 -4.19 7.84 -10.03
CA SER A 97 -3.56 6.53 -10.21
C SER A 97 -3.12 5.94 -8.87
N GLU A 98 -3.19 4.64 -8.74
CA GLU A 98 -2.76 3.92 -7.56
C GLU A 98 -1.63 2.95 -7.90
N TYR A 99 -0.63 2.90 -7.02
CA TYR A 99 0.54 2.02 -7.16
C TYR A 99 0.71 1.23 -5.86
N GLY A 100 0.52 -0.07 -5.95
CA GLY A 100 0.69 -0.94 -4.79
C GLY A 100 2.13 -1.36 -4.60
N LEU A 101 2.60 -1.28 -3.38
CA LEU A 101 3.89 -1.81 -2.96
C LEU A 101 3.64 -3.08 -2.15
N HIS A 102 4.47 -4.10 -2.33
CA HIS A 102 4.40 -5.27 -1.49
C HIS A 102 5.79 -5.74 -1.07
N HIS A 103 5.83 -6.48 0.03
CA HIS A 103 7.04 -6.75 0.79
C HIS A 103 8.16 -7.47 0.05
N VAL A 104 7.84 -8.21 -1.00
CA VAL A 104 8.83 -9.03 -1.71
C VAL A 104 9.73 -8.20 -2.60
N THR A 105 9.17 -7.23 -3.31
CA THR A 105 9.89 -6.45 -4.32
C THR A 105 10.16 -5.02 -3.90
N ASN A 106 9.52 -4.58 -2.83
CA ASN A 106 9.63 -3.22 -2.32
C ASN A 106 9.98 -3.27 -0.84
N ILE A 107 10.54 -2.19 -0.35
CA ILE A 107 11.02 -2.11 1.03
C ILE A 107 10.05 -1.26 1.82
N TRP A 108 9.56 -1.79 2.94
CA TRP A 108 8.96 -0.99 3.98
C TRP A 108 9.43 -1.48 5.35
N ARG A 109 9.92 -0.52 6.13
CA ARG A 109 10.39 -0.78 7.49
C ARG A 109 9.92 0.38 8.36
N GLY A 110 8.89 0.13 9.16
CA GLY A 110 8.33 1.20 9.97
C GLY A 110 7.88 2.37 9.11
N THR A 111 8.61 3.46 9.20
CA THR A 111 8.33 4.70 8.47
C THR A 111 9.13 4.87 7.17
N GLU A 112 9.86 3.84 6.75
CA GLU A 112 10.64 3.89 5.53
C GLU A 112 10.00 3.06 4.43
N LEU A 113 9.84 3.65 3.25
CA LEU A 113 9.34 3.00 2.05
C LEU A 113 10.38 3.12 0.94
N GLY A 114 10.68 2.03 0.28
CA GLY A 114 11.58 2.03 -0.85
C GLY A 114 11.00 1.25 -2.02
N PHE A 115 11.18 1.74 -3.23
CA PHE A 115 10.73 1.06 -4.44
C PHE A 115 11.64 1.39 -5.62
N ASN A 116 11.65 0.48 -6.60
CA ASN A 116 12.39 0.65 -7.84
C ASN A 116 11.42 0.84 -9.00
N THR A 117 11.69 1.86 -9.81
CA THR A 117 10.89 2.20 -10.98
C THR A 117 11.28 1.44 -12.25
N ASP A 118 12.30 0.59 -12.17
CA ASP A 118 12.63 -0.38 -13.21
C ASP A 118 11.60 -1.51 -13.30
N GLU A 119 10.79 -1.70 -12.24
CA GLU A 119 9.64 -2.57 -12.33
C GLU A 119 8.55 -1.95 -13.20
N THR A 120 8.05 -2.73 -14.15
CA THR A 120 7.14 -2.25 -15.20
C THR A 120 5.91 -1.53 -14.64
N TYR A 121 5.32 -2.05 -13.55
CA TYR A 121 4.10 -1.47 -13.01
C TYR A 121 4.34 -0.17 -12.21
N LEU A 122 5.58 0.12 -11.83
CA LEU A 122 5.96 1.34 -11.13
C LEU A 122 6.57 2.40 -12.04
N ALA A 123 6.98 2.05 -13.24
CA ALA A 123 7.70 2.95 -14.14
C ALA A 123 6.91 4.25 -14.44
N SER A 124 5.60 4.17 -14.52
CA SER A 124 4.78 5.33 -14.86
C SER A 124 4.59 6.32 -13.70
N ILE A 125 5.08 6.00 -12.49
CA ILE A 125 4.98 6.93 -11.36
C ILE A 125 5.98 8.10 -11.47
N ILE A 126 7.02 7.93 -12.26
CA ILE A 126 8.04 8.97 -12.46
C ILE A 126 7.39 10.25 -12.99
N GLY A 127 7.69 11.38 -12.36
CA GLY A 127 7.12 12.68 -12.71
C GLY A 127 5.75 12.97 -12.14
N LYS A 128 5.14 12.03 -11.43
CA LYS A 128 3.86 12.24 -10.77
C LYS A 128 4.06 12.73 -9.34
N THR A 129 3.01 13.29 -8.75
CA THR A 129 3.00 13.72 -7.35
C THR A 129 2.19 12.73 -6.53
N VAL A 130 2.81 12.15 -5.53
CA VAL A 130 2.12 11.30 -4.55
C VAL A 130 1.36 12.20 -3.59
N THR A 131 0.05 12.03 -3.52
CA THR A 131 -0.83 12.83 -2.65
C THR A 131 -1.35 12.05 -1.45
N GLN A 132 -1.19 10.74 -1.45
CA GLN A 132 -1.66 9.89 -0.37
C GLN A 132 -0.85 8.60 -0.31
N ILE A 133 -0.53 8.20 0.89
CA ILE A 133 0.06 6.89 1.18
C ILE A 133 -0.93 6.13 2.06
N THR A 134 -1.31 4.92 1.66
CA THR A 134 -2.26 4.10 2.40
C THR A 134 -1.58 2.82 2.87
N TYR A 135 -1.61 2.58 4.17
CA TYR A 135 -1.12 1.35 4.78
C TYR A 135 -2.27 0.42 5.09
N TYR A 136 -2.21 -0.79 4.60
CA TYR A 136 -3.15 -1.86 4.91
C TYR A 136 -2.53 -2.78 5.94
N THR A 137 -3.06 -2.74 7.17
CA THR A 137 -2.51 -3.51 8.28
C THR A 137 -3.56 -4.43 8.89
N ALA A 138 -3.10 -5.37 9.72
CA ALA A 138 -4.01 -6.25 10.44
C ALA A 138 -5.00 -5.50 11.33
N ASP A 139 -4.61 -4.34 11.85
CA ASP A 139 -5.44 -3.55 12.78
C ASP A 139 -6.28 -2.47 12.09
N GLY A 140 -6.03 -2.18 10.84
CA GLY A 140 -6.78 -1.17 10.12
C GLY A 140 -6.07 -0.60 8.91
N VAL A 141 -6.70 0.38 8.32
CA VAL A 141 -6.21 1.11 7.16
C VAL A 141 -5.79 2.51 7.62
N TYR A 142 -4.54 2.87 7.39
CA TYR A 142 -4.02 4.20 7.70
C TYR A 142 -3.84 4.99 6.43
N VAL A 143 -4.53 6.13 6.35
CA VAL A 143 -4.51 7.01 5.19
C VAL A 143 -3.73 8.27 5.54
N LEU A 144 -2.63 8.49 4.85
CA LEU A 144 -1.70 9.58 5.09
C LEU A 144 -1.74 10.55 3.91
N PRO A 145 -2.40 11.72 4.06
CA PRO A 145 -2.27 12.78 3.07
C PRO A 145 -0.82 13.32 3.07
N VAL A 146 -0.23 13.40 1.91
CA VAL A 146 1.15 13.86 1.69
C VAL A 146 1.25 14.68 0.40
N ASN A 147 2.42 15.20 0.11
CA ASN A 147 2.70 15.90 -1.14
C ASN A 147 4.16 15.67 -1.51
N VAL A 148 4.38 14.68 -2.37
CA VAL A 148 5.74 14.27 -2.77
C VAL A 148 5.84 14.22 -4.28
N ALA A 149 6.62 15.11 -4.86
CA ALA A 149 6.91 15.10 -6.29
C ALA A 149 8.02 14.09 -6.62
N LEU A 150 7.72 13.16 -7.48
CA LEU A 150 8.67 12.14 -7.92
C LEU A 150 9.38 12.46 -9.23
#